data_f96114948f73ed3efdc9d0960b2b2e89
#
_entry.id   f96114948f73ed3efdc9d0960b2b2e89
#
_cell.length_a   1.000
_cell.length_b   1.000
_cell.length_c   1.000
_cell.angle_alpha   90.00
_cell.angle_beta   90.00
_cell.angle_gamma   90.00
#
_symmetry.space_group_name_H-M   'P 1'
#
loop_
_entity.id
_entity.type
_entity.pdbx_description
1 polymer ?
#
loop_
_entity_poly.entity_id
_entity_poly.type
_entity_poly.pdbx_seq_one_letter_code
_entity_poly.pdbx_strand_id
1 'polypeptide(L)'
;LVTRDAALVLLNRSPEGLDYWMDEILKLADPASYGRLKADLVRIVEEQRGSDVTQAFVIRSMTVDPKGLTSNVTGTLKTFVGAQVIASDERRFRFNWTYRGLRLALSGFSQLPPKDPTKEAQ
;
A
#
# COMPACT_ATOMS: atom_id res chain seq x y z
N LEU A 1 -5.68 -7.79 -11.43
CA LEU A 1 -4.28 -8.09 -11.11
C LEU A 1 -4.02 -8.01 -9.62
N VAL A 2 -3.14 -8.88 -9.14
CA VAL A 2 -2.83 -8.99 -7.71
C VAL A 2 -2.31 -7.67 -7.15
N THR A 3 -1.41 -6.98 -7.88
CA THR A 3 -0.85 -5.70 -7.44
C THR A 3 -1.93 -4.65 -7.25
N ARG A 4 -2.85 -4.55 -8.22
CA ARG A 4 -3.93 -3.58 -8.14
C ARG A 4 -4.81 -3.86 -6.93
N ASP A 5 -5.16 -5.12 -6.72
CA ASP A 5 -6.01 -5.51 -5.59
C ASP A 5 -5.31 -5.23 -4.27
N ALA A 6 -4.02 -5.55 -4.17
CA ALA A 6 -3.23 -5.27 -2.98
C ALA A 6 -3.17 -3.77 -2.71
N ALA A 7 -2.94 -2.95 -3.75
CA ALA A 7 -2.87 -1.50 -3.59
C ALA A 7 -4.20 -0.92 -3.14
N LEU A 8 -5.31 -1.39 -3.72
CA LEU A 8 -6.63 -0.89 -3.35
C LEU A 8 -6.97 -1.24 -1.90
N VAL A 9 -6.62 -2.43 -1.43
CA VAL A 9 -6.85 -2.82 -0.05
C VAL A 9 -5.93 -2.06 0.89
N LEU A 10 -4.62 -2.04 0.58
CA LEU A 10 -3.61 -1.48 1.49
C LEU A 10 -3.75 0.03 1.68
N LEU A 11 -4.08 0.75 0.60
CA LEU A 11 -4.00 2.20 0.58
C LEU A 11 -5.33 2.90 0.80
N ASN A 12 -6.43 2.15 0.93
CA ASN A 12 -7.75 2.68 1.25
C ASN A 12 -8.12 2.27 2.67
N ARG A 13 -7.95 3.20 3.60
CA ARG A 13 -8.09 2.93 5.04
C ARG A 13 -9.05 3.92 5.69
N SER A 14 -9.89 3.41 6.58
CA SER A 14 -10.71 4.23 7.46
C SER A 14 -10.54 3.76 8.91
N PRO A 15 -10.71 4.64 9.91
CA PRO A 15 -10.50 4.25 11.31
C PRO A 15 -11.39 3.10 11.76
N GLU A 16 -12.61 3.00 11.24
CA GLU A 16 -13.57 2.00 11.65
C GLU A 16 -13.24 0.60 11.15
N GLY A 17 -12.52 0.50 10.04
CA GLY A 17 -12.24 -0.78 9.39
C GLY A 17 -10.81 -1.27 9.53
N LEU A 18 -10.04 -0.74 10.49
CA LEU A 18 -8.61 -1.02 10.57
C LEU A 18 -8.29 -2.49 10.83
N ASP A 19 -9.04 -3.14 11.71
CA ASP A 19 -8.77 -4.56 12.02
C ASP A 19 -9.06 -5.43 10.81
N TYR A 20 -10.17 -5.17 10.12
CA TYR A 20 -10.53 -5.87 8.89
C TYR A 20 -9.48 -5.61 7.81
N TRP A 21 -9.06 -4.37 7.66
CA TRP A 21 -8.02 -3.96 6.71
C TRP A 21 -6.73 -4.75 6.94
N MET A 22 -6.28 -4.84 8.19
CA MET A 22 -5.06 -5.59 8.52
C MET A 22 -5.20 -7.07 8.17
N ASP A 23 -6.34 -7.68 8.51
CA ASP A 23 -6.58 -9.08 8.22
C ASP A 23 -6.57 -9.36 6.71
N GLU A 24 -7.16 -8.49 5.91
CA GLU A 24 -7.16 -8.65 4.46
C GLU A 24 -5.76 -8.58 3.86
N ILE A 25 -4.92 -7.66 4.36
CA ILE A 25 -3.53 -7.57 3.92
C ILE A 25 -2.75 -8.82 4.30
N LEU A 26 -2.93 -9.30 5.53
CA LEU A 26 -2.19 -10.46 6.02
C LEU A 26 -2.55 -11.75 5.28
N LYS A 27 -3.72 -11.84 4.67
CA LYS A 27 -4.07 -12.95 3.80
C LYS A 27 -3.19 -13.03 2.55
N LEU A 28 -2.64 -11.91 2.11
CA LEU A 28 -1.74 -11.85 0.96
C LEU A 28 -0.30 -12.13 1.33
N ALA A 29 0.03 -12.16 2.61
CA ALA A 29 1.41 -12.20 3.08
C ALA A 29 2.07 -13.56 2.84
N ASP A 30 3.36 -13.49 2.51
CA ASP A 30 4.22 -14.66 2.53
C ASP A 30 4.48 -15.07 3.98
N PRO A 31 4.34 -16.37 4.34
CA PRO A 31 4.57 -16.82 5.72
C PRO A 31 5.94 -16.45 6.28
N ALA A 32 6.99 -16.43 5.46
CA ALA A 32 8.33 -16.06 5.92
C ALA A 32 8.41 -14.58 6.30
N SER A 33 7.57 -13.73 5.72
CA SER A 33 7.54 -12.29 5.97
C SER A 33 6.39 -11.87 6.88
N TYR A 34 5.56 -12.82 7.30
CA TYR A 34 4.32 -12.53 8.03
C TYR A 34 4.55 -11.71 9.29
N GLY A 35 5.55 -12.12 10.10
CA GLY A 35 5.82 -11.44 11.37
C GLY A 35 6.23 -9.99 11.19
N ARG A 36 7.12 -9.72 10.23
CA ARG A 36 7.57 -8.36 9.94
C ARG A 36 6.44 -7.52 9.36
N LEU A 37 5.69 -8.09 8.41
CA LEU A 37 4.57 -7.37 7.80
C LEU A 37 3.50 -7.07 8.83
N LYS A 38 3.19 -8.02 9.71
CA LYS A 38 2.23 -7.80 10.79
C LYS A 38 2.69 -6.68 11.72
N ALA A 39 3.98 -6.65 12.08
CA ALA A 39 4.51 -5.59 12.94
C ALA A 39 4.35 -4.21 12.31
N ASP A 40 4.62 -4.10 11.00
CA ASP A 40 4.45 -2.85 10.27
C ASP A 40 2.98 -2.42 10.23
N LEU A 41 2.07 -3.36 10.01
CA LEU A 41 0.63 -3.08 9.96
C LEU A 41 0.08 -2.69 11.33
N VAL A 42 0.54 -3.35 12.40
CA VAL A 42 0.12 -3.01 13.76
C VAL A 42 0.51 -1.57 14.08
N ARG A 43 1.70 -1.15 13.68
CA ARG A 43 2.14 0.23 13.89
C ARG A 43 1.23 1.23 13.18
N ILE A 44 0.84 0.93 11.92
CA ILE A 44 -0.09 1.78 11.17
C ILE A 44 -1.44 1.85 11.85
N VAL A 45 -1.96 0.71 12.32
CA VAL A 45 -3.25 0.65 13.03
C VAL A 45 -3.19 1.48 14.31
N GLU A 46 -2.12 1.36 15.09
CA GLU A 46 -1.99 2.11 16.33
C GLU A 46 -1.95 3.62 16.08
N GLU A 47 -1.26 4.05 15.02
CA GLU A 47 -1.16 5.46 14.68
C GLU A 47 -2.49 6.03 14.20
N GLN A 48 -3.32 5.22 13.55
CA GLN A 48 -4.57 5.69 12.94
C GLN A 48 -5.80 5.46 13.82
N ARG A 49 -5.69 4.58 14.81
CA ARG A 49 -6.83 4.23 15.66
C ARG A 49 -7.31 5.46 16.44
N GLY A 50 -8.62 5.67 16.42
CA GLY A 50 -9.22 6.81 17.11
C GLY A 50 -9.15 8.14 16.35
N SER A 51 -8.53 8.17 15.18
CA SER A 51 -8.52 9.36 14.35
C SER A 51 -9.78 9.40 13.48
N ASP A 52 -10.08 10.60 12.94
CA ASP A 52 -11.16 10.77 11.96
C ASP A 52 -10.62 10.73 10.52
N VAL A 53 -9.40 10.28 10.33
CA VAL A 53 -8.72 10.32 9.05
C VAL A 53 -9.07 9.10 8.20
N THR A 54 -9.54 9.36 7.00
CA THR A 54 -9.80 8.33 5.98
C THR A 54 -8.88 8.58 4.79
N GLN A 55 -8.36 7.54 4.18
CA GLN A 55 -7.51 7.64 3.01
C GLN A 55 -8.09 6.87 1.84
N ALA A 56 -8.01 7.46 0.65
CA ALA A 56 -8.41 6.83 -0.59
C ALA A 56 -7.31 7.00 -1.63
N PHE A 57 -7.01 5.94 -2.35
CA PHE A 57 -5.94 5.97 -3.35
C PHE A 57 -6.50 5.67 -4.73
N VAL A 58 -6.22 6.58 -5.68
CA VAL A 58 -6.62 6.42 -7.08
C VAL A 58 -5.38 6.07 -7.90
N ILE A 59 -5.35 4.86 -8.43
CA ILE A 59 -4.21 4.38 -9.22
C ILE A 59 -4.21 5.09 -10.58
N ARG A 60 -3.05 5.67 -10.94
CA ARG A 60 -2.86 6.31 -12.23
C ARG A 60 -2.00 5.47 -13.17
N SER A 61 -0.98 4.82 -12.65
CA SER A 61 -0.11 3.96 -13.43
C SER A 61 0.44 2.84 -12.58
N MET A 62 0.80 1.75 -13.24
CA MET A 62 1.33 0.57 -12.58
C MET A 62 2.34 -0.11 -13.49
N THR A 63 3.49 -0.47 -12.95
CA THR A 63 4.52 -1.24 -13.66
C THR A 63 4.84 -2.49 -12.89
N VAL A 64 5.12 -3.57 -13.61
CA VAL A 64 5.42 -4.87 -13.01
C VAL A 64 6.76 -5.35 -13.55
N ASP A 65 7.66 -5.76 -12.65
CA ASP A 65 8.90 -6.43 -13.01
C ASP A 65 8.78 -7.92 -12.65
N PRO A 66 8.49 -8.78 -13.64
CA PRO A 66 8.31 -10.22 -13.35
C PRO A 66 9.60 -10.90 -12.89
N LYS A 67 10.75 -10.41 -13.32
CA LYS A 67 12.04 -11.01 -12.95
C LYS A 67 12.42 -10.68 -11.53
N GLY A 68 12.22 -9.43 -11.12
CA GLY A 68 12.54 -8.99 -9.76
C GLY A 68 11.43 -9.26 -8.75
N LEU A 69 10.27 -9.72 -9.21
CA LEU A 69 9.08 -9.92 -8.39
C LEU A 69 8.71 -8.68 -7.61
N THR A 70 8.74 -7.54 -8.31
CA THR A 70 8.33 -6.26 -7.75
C THR A 70 7.30 -5.60 -8.65
N SER A 71 6.48 -4.76 -8.05
CA SER A 71 5.56 -3.92 -8.82
C SER A 71 5.52 -2.53 -8.19
N ASN A 72 5.37 -1.52 -9.03
CA ASN A 72 5.31 -0.13 -8.60
C ASN A 72 3.97 0.45 -9.01
N VAL A 73 3.37 1.21 -8.09
CA VAL A 73 2.09 1.85 -8.30
C VAL A 73 2.27 3.34 -8.05
N THR A 74 1.77 4.16 -8.97
CA THR A 74 1.74 5.61 -8.83
C THR A 74 0.29 6.07 -8.90
N GLY A 75 -0.08 6.99 -8.03
CA GLY A 75 -1.43 7.51 -8.04
C GLY A 75 -1.59 8.69 -7.10
N THR A 76 -2.84 9.06 -6.87
CA THR A 76 -3.19 10.16 -5.99
C THR A 76 -3.74 9.61 -4.68
N LEU A 77 -3.10 9.98 -3.57
CA LEU A 77 -3.57 9.66 -2.23
C LEU A 77 -4.36 10.85 -1.71
N LYS A 78 -5.65 10.64 -1.47
CA LYS A 78 -6.53 11.66 -0.89
C LYS A 78 -6.74 11.34 0.57
N THR A 79 -6.59 12.37 1.40
CA THR A 79 -6.80 12.28 2.84
C THR A 79 -8.02 13.11 3.22
N PHE A 80 -8.92 12.51 3.98
CA PHE A 80 -10.18 13.13 4.39
C PHE A 80 -10.24 13.21 5.90
N VAL A 81 -10.84 14.30 6.39
CA VAL A 81 -11.32 14.37 7.76
C VAL A 81 -12.83 14.57 7.66
N GLY A 82 -13.59 13.56 8.11
CA GLY A 82 -15.01 13.50 7.83
C GLY A 82 -15.25 13.44 6.32
N ALA A 83 -16.06 14.33 5.78
CA ALA A 83 -16.34 14.41 4.35
C ALA A 83 -15.43 15.38 3.60
N GLN A 84 -14.47 16.01 4.28
CA GLN A 84 -13.65 17.08 3.71
C GLN A 84 -12.28 16.55 3.30
N VAL A 85 -11.87 16.83 2.06
CA VAL A 85 -10.53 16.53 1.58
C VAL A 85 -9.56 17.53 2.16
N ILE A 86 -8.57 17.08 2.94
CA ILE A 86 -7.57 17.94 3.56
C ILE A 86 -6.23 17.86 2.85
N ALA A 87 -5.99 16.82 2.06
CA ALA A 87 -4.76 16.67 1.30
C ALA A 87 -5.02 15.80 0.08
N SER A 88 -4.28 16.09 -0.99
CA SER A 88 -4.32 15.31 -2.22
C SER A 88 -2.91 15.32 -2.79
N ASP A 89 -2.20 14.20 -2.67
CA ASP A 89 -0.79 14.11 -2.99
C ASP A 89 -0.52 12.97 -3.96
N GLU A 90 0.45 13.17 -4.82
CA GLU A 90 0.93 12.09 -5.65
C GLU A 90 1.86 11.22 -4.82
N ARG A 91 1.62 9.89 -4.85
CA ARG A 91 2.39 8.91 -4.09
C ARG A 91 2.81 7.75 -4.98
N ARG A 92 3.96 7.17 -4.66
CA ARG A 92 4.52 6.02 -5.35
C ARG A 92 4.81 4.94 -4.32
N PHE A 93 4.37 3.71 -4.65
CA PHE A 93 4.56 2.56 -3.75
C PHE A 93 5.17 1.41 -4.51
N ARG A 94 6.00 0.63 -3.83
CA ARG A 94 6.58 -0.60 -4.34
C ARG A 94 6.07 -1.76 -3.53
N PHE A 95 5.64 -2.81 -4.23
CA PHE A 95 5.24 -4.08 -3.63
C PHE A 95 6.28 -5.12 -3.99
N ASN A 96 6.70 -5.91 -3.01
CA ASN A 96 7.63 -7.01 -3.20
C ASN A 96 6.86 -8.31 -3.06
N TRP A 97 7.10 -9.23 -3.98
CA TRP A 97 6.37 -10.49 -4.06
C TRP A 97 7.33 -11.65 -3.98
N THR A 98 6.82 -12.81 -3.58
CA THR A 98 7.56 -14.07 -3.62
C THR A 98 6.59 -15.17 -4.06
N TYR A 99 7.14 -16.26 -4.61
CA TYR A 99 6.33 -17.40 -4.97
C TYR A 99 6.23 -18.38 -3.81
N ARG A 100 5.00 -18.86 -3.58
CA ARG A 100 4.72 -19.96 -2.68
C ARG A 100 4.05 -21.04 -3.53
N GLY A 101 4.86 -21.98 -4.05
CA GLY A 101 4.39 -22.89 -5.06
C GLY A 101 4.02 -22.14 -6.32
N LEU A 102 2.75 -22.18 -6.74
CA LEU A 102 2.26 -21.47 -7.91
C LEU A 102 1.57 -20.15 -7.58
N ARG A 103 1.56 -19.74 -6.30
CA ARG A 103 0.90 -18.52 -5.85
C ARG A 103 1.93 -17.43 -5.57
N LEU A 104 1.56 -16.20 -5.95
CA LEU A 104 2.29 -15.01 -5.51
C LEU A 104 1.80 -14.61 -4.12
N ALA A 105 2.74 -14.30 -3.23
CA ALA A 105 2.45 -13.81 -1.89
C ALA A 105 3.21 -12.52 -1.65
N LEU A 106 2.61 -11.62 -0.88
CA LEU A 106 3.21 -10.34 -0.56
C LEU A 106 4.29 -10.51 0.50
N SER A 107 5.52 -10.11 0.17
CA SER A 107 6.65 -10.17 1.12
C SER A 107 6.95 -8.81 1.74
N GLY A 108 6.52 -7.71 1.15
CA GLY A 108 6.72 -6.38 1.72
C GLY A 108 6.18 -5.30 0.82
N PHE A 109 6.11 -4.11 1.37
CA PHE A 109 5.77 -2.91 0.60
C PHE A 109 6.50 -1.72 1.19
N SER A 110 6.67 -0.68 0.37
CA SER A 110 7.29 0.55 0.82
C SER A 110 6.81 1.72 -0.03
N GLN A 111 6.83 2.90 0.56
CA GLN A 111 6.58 4.12 -0.18
C GLN A 111 7.90 4.57 -0.80
N LEU A 112 7.88 4.84 -2.10
CA LEU A 112 9.05 5.37 -2.80
C LEU A 112 9.12 6.88 -2.63
N PRO A 113 10.32 7.47 -2.72
CA PRO A 113 10.45 8.93 -2.71
C PRO A 113 9.63 9.54 -3.84
N PRO A 114 9.11 10.77 -3.66
CA PRO A 114 8.45 11.48 -4.75
C PRO A 114 9.39 11.63 -5.93
N LYS A 115 8.83 11.63 -7.15
CA LYS A 115 9.62 11.91 -8.33
C LYS A 115 10.21 13.32 -8.24
N ASP A 116 11.53 13.41 -8.49
CA ASP A 116 12.21 14.69 -8.52
C ASP A 116 12.14 15.23 -9.95
N PRO A 117 11.43 16.34 -10.17
CA PRO A 117 11.34 16.92 -11.53
C PRO A 117 12.70 17.26 -12.12
N THR A 118 13.67 17.63 -11.28
CA THR A 118 15.03 17.94 -11.74
C THR A 118 15.73 16.71 -12.30
N LYS A 119 15.55 15.56 -11.67
CA LYS A 119 16.14 14.31 -12.14
C LYS A 119 15.46 13.80 -13.41
N GLU A 120 14.17 14.03 -13.54
CA GLU A 120 13.43 13.61 -14.72
C GLU A 120 13.78 14.41 -15.96
N ALA A 121 14.19 15.65 -15.80
CA ALA A 121 14.62 16.49 -16.92
C ALA A 121 15.95 16.06 -17.49
N GLN A 122 16.64 15.14 -16.88
CA GLN A 122 17.89 14.56 -17.34
C GLN A 122 17.65 13.20 -17.97
#